data_0807ab59f2fe855c0c3708f6a95ce423
#
_entry.id   0807ab59f2fe855c0c3708f6a95ce423
#
_cell.length_a   1.000
_cell.length_b   1.000
_cell.length_c   1.000
_cell.angle_alpha   90.00
_cell.angle_beta   90.00
_cell.angle_gamma   90.00
#
_symmetry.space_group_name_H-M   'P 1'
#
loop_
_entity.id
_entity.type
_entity.pdbx_description
1 polymer ?
#
loop_
_entity_poly.entity_id
_entity_poly.type
_entity_poly.pdbx_seq_one_letter_code
_entity_poly.pdbx_strand_id
1 'polypeptide(L)'
;MHTGGNGAKHLYAALEGSLRRLRTDYLDLFWVHVWDSVTPAEELLETMVAMVRAGKIRYWGMSNAPAWYVAKLATLASVRGVPGPIALQYFYSLVNRDLEDEHLPLAKEFGMGVVPWSPLAYGLLTGKYDRSVVEAAGPRAGGFAA
;
A
#
# COMPACT_ATOMS: atom_id res chain seq x y z
N MET A 1 21.78 -11.50 -6.12
CA MET A 1 20.39 -11.89 -6.43
C MET A 1 19.52 -10.75 -5.94
N HIS A 2 18.85 -10.01 -6.83
CA HIS A 2 17.89 -8.98 -6.40
C HIS A 2 16.66 -9.66 -5.81
N THR A 3 16.46 -9.48 -4.50
CA THR A 3 15.35 -10.09 -3.74
C THR A 3 14.25 -9.07 -3.39
N GLY A 4 14.14 -8.00 -4.15
CA GLY A 4 13.15 -6.94 -3.96
C GLY A 4 12.27 -6.71 -5.19
N GLY A 5 11.29 -5.79 -5.07
CA GLY A 5 10.38 -5.41 -6.15
C GLY A 5 9.05 -6.17 -6.16
N ASN A 6 8.18 -5.84 -7.11
CA ASN A 6 6.83 -6.38 -7.21
C ASN A 6 6.69 -7.44 -8.32
N GLY A 7 7.80 -7.95 -8.84
CA GLY A 7 7.78 -9.05 -9.81
C GLY A 7 7.18 -10.33 -9.22
N ALA A 8 6.54 -11.14 -10.06
CA ALA A 8 5.78 -12.33 -9.68
C ALA A 8 6.55 -13.25 -8.72
N LYS A 9 7.82 -13.58 -9.05
CA LYS A 9 8.65 -14.46 -8.22
C LYS A 9 8.79 -13.95 -6.79
N HIS A 10 9.01 -12.64 -6.61
CA HIS A 10 9.18 -12.05 -5.28
C HIS A 10 7.87 -12.04 -4.50
N LEU A 11 6.78 -11.65 -5.14
CA LEU A 11 5.46 -11.61 -4.51
C LEU A 11 5.00 -13.00 -4.04
N TYR A 12 5.21 -14.05 -4.85
CA TYR A 12 4.92 -15.42 -4.42
C TYR A 12 5.78 -15.84 -3.22
N ALA A 13 7.07 -15.54 -3.24
CA ALA A 13 7.95 -15.86 -2.10
C ALA A 13 7.54 -15.12 -0.82
N ALA A 14 7.15 -13.84 -0.94
CA ALA A 14 6.66 -13.03 0.17
C ALA A 14 5.35 -13.57 0.75
N LEU A 15 4.40 -13.93 -0.13
CA LEU A 15 3.13 -14.54 0.26
C LEU A 15 3.36 -15.86 1.01
N GLU A 16 4.10 -16.79 0.43
CA GLU A 16 4.39 -18.09 1.04
C GLU A 16 5.13 -17.93 2.39
N GLY A 17 6.04 -16.97 2.48
CA GLY A 17 6.69 -16.62 3.74
C GLY A 17 5.71 -16.10 4.79
N SER A 18 4.73 -15.30 4.40
CA SER A 18 3.70 -14.76 5.29
C SER A 18 2.76 -15.87 5.77
N LEU A 19 2.27 -16.72 4.87
CA LEU A 19 1.40 -17.85 5.20
C LEU A 19 2.05 -18.79 6.22
N ARG A 20 3.34 -19.14 6.02
CA ARG A 20 4.09 -19.96 6.98
C ARG A 20 4.21 -19.32 8.36
N ARG A 21 4.54 -18.02 8.44
CA ARG A 21 4.67 -17.30 9.73
C ARG A 21 3.34 -17.17 10.45
N LEU A 22 2.26 -16.92 9.71
CA LEU A 22 0.91 -16.81 10.26
C LEU A 22 0.24 -18.16 10.52
N ARG A 23 0.82 -19.26 10.02
CA ARG A 23 0.27 -20.62 10.11
C ARG A 23 -1.15 -20.72 9.57
N THR A 24 -1.35 -20.20 8.36
CA THR A 24 -2.63 -20.20 7.64
C THR A 24 -2.41 -20.55 6.19
N ASP A 25 -3.48 -20.98 5.52
CA ASP A 25 -3.46 -21.35 4.10
C ASP A 25 -3.83 -20.18 3.18
N TYR A 26 -4.41 -19.11 3.74
CA TYR A 26 -4.84 -17.94 2.99
C TYR A 26 -4.72 -16.65 3.82
N LEU A 27 -4.78 -15.51 3.12
CA LEU A 27 -4.91 -14.17 3.72
C LEU A 27 -6.20 -13.51 3.22
N ASP A 28 -6.90 -12.82 4.12
CA ASP A 28 -8.05 -12.01 3.71
C ASP A 28 -7.63 -10.82 2.87
N LEU A 29 -6.56 -10.13 3.27
CA LEU A 29 -6.03 -8.97 2.56
C LEU A 29 -4.50 -9.04 2.48
N PHE A 30 -3.99 -8.98 1.26
CA PHE A 30 -2.54 -8.92 0.98
C PHE A 30 -2.18 -7.53 0.48
N TRP A 31 -1.16 -6.91 1.08
CA TRP A 31 -0.69 -5.58 0.70
C TRP A 31 0.51 -5.65 -0.24
N VAL A 32 0.42 -4.98 -1.38
CA VAL A 32 1.59 -4.57 -2.15
C VAL A 32 2.12 -3.30 -1.48
N HIS A 33 3.18 -3.46 -0.66
CA HIS A 33 3.59 -2.48 0.35
C HIS A 33 4.20 -1.20 -0.23
N VAL A 34 4.86 -1.30 -1.37
CA VAL A 34 5.50 -0.16 -2.04
C VAL A 34 5.51 -0.37 -3.55
N TRP A 35 5.30 0.70 -4.28
CA TRP A 35 5.46 0.68 -5.73
C TRP A 35 6.94 0.61 -6.13
N ASP A 36 7.24 -0.11 -7.20
CA ASP A 36 8.51 -0.03 -7.91
C ASP A 36 8.29 0.45 -9.35
N SER A 37 9.29 1.12 -9.91
CA SER A 37 9.23 1.68 -11.26
C SER A 37 9.57 0.67 -12.36
N VAL A 38 9.86 -0.58 -12.00
CA VAL A 38 10.38 -1.62 -12.92
C VAL A 38 9.29 -2.60 -13.32
N THR A 39 8.45 -3.02 -12.36
CA THR A 39 7.41 -4.03 -12.61
C THR A 39 6.24 -3.41 -13.36
N PRO A 40 5.91 -3.88 -14.57
CA PRO A 40 4.73 -3.43 -15.30
C PRO A 40 3.44 -3.66 -14.52
N ALA A 41 2.48 -2.73 -14.62
CA ALA A 41 1.19 -2.86 -13.94
C ALA A 41 0.44 -4.13 -14.36
N GLU A 42 0.61 -4.53 -15.61
CA GLU A 42 0.02 -5.74 -16.18
C GLU A 42 0.54 -7.01 -15.49
N GLU A 43 1.86 -7.10 -15.25
CA GLU A 43 2.48 -8.23 -14.54
C GLU A 43 2.02 -8.29 -13.10
N LEU A 44 1.99 -7.14 -12.41
CA LEU A 44 1.50 -7.06 -11.05
C LEU A 44 0.03 -7.53 -10.97
N LEU A 45 -0.83 -7.00 -11.83
CA LEU A 45 -2.25 -7.38 -11.85
C LEU A 45 -2.43 -8.88 -12.08
N GLU A 46 -1.76 -9.44 -13.08
CA GLU A 46 -1.85 -10.88 -13.39
C GLU A 46 -1.39 -11.75 -12.21
N THR A 47 -0.31 -11.33 -11.54
CA THR A 47 0.21 -12.02 -10.36
C THR A 47 -0.82 -12.01 -9.22
N MET A 48 -1.41 -10.86 -8.92
CA MET A 48 -2.42 -10.74 -7.86
C MET A 48 -3.68 -11.53 -8.19
N VAL A 49 -4.15 -11.47 -9.43
CA VAL A 49 -5.29 -12.26 -9.92
C VAL A 49 -5.03 -13.76 -9.79
N ALA A 50 -3.83 -14.22 -10.13
CA ALA A 50 -3.46 -15.63 -9.98
C ALA A 50 -3.47 -16.06 -8.51
N MET A 51 -3.00 -15.23 -7.58
CA MET A 51 -3.05 -15.51 -6.13
C MET A 51 -4.48 -15.56 -5.60
N VAL A 52 -5.36 -14.67 -6.07
CA VAL A 52 -6.80 -14.69 -5.71
C VAL A 52 -7.46 -15.97 -6.24
N ARG A 53 -7.24 -16.32 -7.51
CA ARG A 53 -7.80 -17.54 -8.12
C ARG A 53 -7.30 -18.82 -7.46
N ALA A 54 -6.06 -18.82 -6.99
CA ALA A 54 -5.49 -19.94 -6.23
C ALA A 54 -6.03 -20.02 -4.79
N GLY A 55 -6.87 -19.08 -4.36
CA GLY A 55 -7.42 -19.02 -3.01
C GLY A 55 -6.41 -18.68 -1.92
N LYS A 56 -5.19 -18.27 -2.29
CA LYS A 56 -4.13 -17.88 -1.36
C LYS A 56 -4.36 -16.52 -0.72
N ILE A 57 -5.05 -15.63 -1.41
CA ILE A 57 -5.54 -14.35 -0.88
C ILE A 57 -6.98 -14.14 -1.31
N ARG A 58 -7.77 -13.42 -0.49
CA ARG A 58 -9.14 -13.05 -0.84
C ARG A 58 -9.19 -11.73 -1.58
N TYR A 59 -8.46 -10.76 -1.04
CA TYR A 59 -8.39 -9.40 -1.54
C TYR A 59 -6.96 -8.90 -1.50
N TRP A 60 -6.69 -7.82 -2.19
CA TRP A 60 -5.40 -7.15 -2.15
C TRP A 60 -5.56 -5.63 -2.21
N GLY A 61 -4.55 -4.94 -1.71
CA GLY A 61 -4.50 -3.49 -1.67
C GLY A 61 -3.13 -2.96 -2.03
N MET A 62 -3.08 -1.66 -2.28
CA MET A 62 -1.85 -0.93 -2.61
C MET A 62 -1.44 -0.02 -1.45
N SER A 63 -0.13 0.11 -1.26
CA SER A 63 0.45 1.03 -0.30
C SER A 63 1.58 1.81 -0.96
N ASN A 64 1.72 3.09 -0.60
CA ASN A 64 2.85 3.93 -1.02
C ASN A 64 3.14 3.87 -2.54
N ALA A 65 2.09 3.97 -3.34
CA ALA A 65 2.13 4.00 -4.80
C ALA A 65 1.54 5.32 -5.33
N PRO A 66 2.03 5.84 -6.47
CA PRO A 66 1.42 7.00 -7.10
C PRO A 66 -0.05 6.75 -7.46
N ALA A 67 -0.90 7.76 -7.32
CA ALA A 67 -2.33 7.63 -7.60
C ALA A 67 -2.59 7.18 -9.05
N TRP A 68 -1.84 7.71 -10.02
CA TRP A 68 -1.95 7.32 -11.43
C TRP A 68 -1.69 5.82 -11.66
N TYR A 69 -0.75 5.23 -10.89
CA TYR A 69 -0.43 3.81 -11.02
C TYR A 69 -1.55 2.93 -10.47
N VAL A 70 -2.13 3.32 -9.34
CA VAL A 70 -3.31 2.65 -8.76
C VAL A 70 -4.51 2.76 -9.69
N ALA A 71 -4.76 3.96 -10.27
CA ALA A 71 -5.80 4.17 -11.26
C ALA A 71 -5.62 3.27 -12.49
N LYS A 72 -4.39 3.12 -12.98
CA LYS A 72 -4.07 2.20 -14.07
C LYS A 72 -4.42 0.75 -13.71
N LEU A 73 -4.02 0.27 -12.53
CA LEU A 73 -4.33 -1.09 -12.07
C LEU A 73 -5.84 -1.32 -11.95
N ALA A 74 -6.57 -0.38 -11.33
CA ALA A 74 -8.01 -0.48 -11.16
C ALA A 74 -8.75 -0.50 -12.49
N THR A 75 -8.36 0.38 -13.42
CA THR A 75 -8.93 0.44 -14.77
C THR A 75 -8.66 -0.84 -15.55
N LEU A 76 -7.42 -1.35 -15.53
CA LEU A 76 -7.07 -2.62 -16.19
C LEU A 76 -7.88 -3.78 -15.61
N ALA A 77 -8.04 -3.84 -14.29
CA ALA A 77 -8.82 -4.87 -13.63
C ALA A 77 -10.30 -4.81 -14.07
N SER A 78 -10.88 -3.61 -14.07
CA SER A 78 -12.27 -3.38 -14.50
C SER A 78 -12.49 -3.79 -15.96
N VAL A 79 -11.64 -3.36 -16.87
CA VAL A 79 -11.74 -3.68 -18.31
C VAL A 79 -11.59 -5.18 -18.56
N ARG A 80 -10.73 -5.86 -17.80
CA ARG A 80 -10.51 -7.31 -17.93
C ARG A 80 -11.51 -8.16 -17.14
N GLY A 81 -12.39 -7.56 -16.34
CA GLY A 81 -13.34 -8.27 -15.48
C GLY A 81 -12.66 -9.16 -14.44
N VAL A 82 -11.56 -8.70 -13.86
CA VAL A 82 -10.77 -9.46 -12.87
C VAL A 82 -10.66 -8.69 -11.53
N PRO A 83 -10.35 -9.39 -10.42
CA PRO A 83 -10.18 -8.74 -9.12
C PRO A 83 -9.07 -7.67 -9.12
N GLY A 84 -9.44 -6.41 -8.89
CA GLY A 84 -8.52 -5.29 -8.73
C GLY A 84 -8.18 -5.01 -7.27
N PRO A 85 -7.37 -3.95 -7.00
CA PRO A 85 -7.11 -3.50 -5.64
C PRO A 85 -8.39 -2.94 -5.01
N ILE A 86 -8.65 -3.31 -3.74
CA ILE A 86 -9.85 -2.86 -3.02
C ILE A 86 -9.55 -1.86 -1.91
N ALA A 87 -8.29 -1.63 -1.59
CA ALA A 87 -7.91 -0.78 -0.47
C ALA A 87 -6.57 -0.09 -0.70
N LEU A 88 -6.43 1.06 -0.07
CA LEU A 88 -5.25 1.92 -0.08
C LEU A 88 -4.70 2.06 1.35
N GLN A 89 -3.38 1.92 1.54
CA GLN A 89 -2.73 2.13 2.82
C GLN A 89 -1.62 3.18 2.69
N TYR A 90 -1.83 4.34 3.31
CA TYR A 90 -0.93 5.50 3.15
C TYR A 90 -0.74 6.27 4.44
N PHE A 91 0.34 7.03 4.50
CA PHE A 91 0.55 8.00 5.56
C PHE A 91 -0.54 9.07 5.49
N TYR A 92 -1.26 9.23 6.59
CA TYR A 92 -2.31 10.24 6.68
C TYR A 92 -2.54 10.64 8.13
N SER A 93 -2.51 11.94 8.40
CA SER A 93 -2.70 12.50 9.72
C SER A 93 -3.21 13.93 9.63
N LEU A 94 -3.53 14.56 10.75
CA LEU A 94 -3.93 15.97 10.77
C LEU A 94 -2.84 16.94 10.29
N VAL A 95 -1.57 16.51 10.31
CA VAL A 95 -0.41 17.33 9.91
C VAL A 95 0.16 16.96 8.54
N ASN A 96 -0.33 15.88 7.93
CA ASN A 96 -0.03 15.52 6.53
C ASN A 96 -1.31 15.03 5.87
N ARG A 97 -1.81 15.81 4.92
CA ARG A 97 -3.09 15.60 4.26
C ARG A 97 -2.97 15.43 2.74
N ASP A 98 -1.75 15.22 2.22
CA ASP A 98 -1.47 15.08 0.79
C ASP A 98 -2.29 13.96 0.12
N LEU A 99 -2.73 12.98 0.91
CA LEU A 99 -3.61 11.90 0.46
C LEU A 99 -4.95 12.43 -0.12
N GLU A 100 -5.38 13.60 0.31
CA GLU A 100 -6.67 14.20 -0.09
C GLU A 100 -6.67 14.69 -1.53
N ASP A 101 -5.50 15.02 -2.08
CA ASP A 101 -5.40 15.64 -3.41
C ASP A 101 -5.74 14.66 -4.54
N GLU A 102 -5.20 13.45 -4.49
CA GLU A 102 -5.38 12.46 -5.57
C GLU A 102 -5.92 11.11 -5.08
N HIS A 103 -5.43 10.60 -3.94
CA HIS A 103 -5.75 9.23 -3.51
C HIS A 103 -7.17 9.09 -2.95
N LEU A 104 -7.69 10.09 -2.22
CA LEU A 104 -9.07 10.03 -1.74
C LEU A 104 -10.09 10.16 -2.87
N PRO A 105 -9.95 11.09 -3.85
CA PRO A 105 -10.78 11.09 -5.04
C PRO A 105 -10.74 9.78 -5.81
N LEU A 106 -9.55 9.21 -6.00
CA LEU A 106 -9.36 7.91 -6.64
C LEU A 106 -10.05 6.78 -5.87
N ALA A 107 -9.86 6.73 -4.56
CA ALA A 107 -10.50 5.71 -3.71
C ALA A 107 -12.03 5.78 -3.83
N LYS A 108 -12.58 6.99 -3.85
CA LYS A 108 -14.02 7.22 -4.04
C LYS A 108 -14.49 6.76 -5.42
N GLU A 109 -13.76 7.09 -6.49
CA GLU A 109 -14.10 6.72 -7.86
C GLU A 109 -14.16 5.20 -8.05
N PHE A 110 -13.18 4.47 -7.49
CA PHE A 110 -13.08 3.01 -7.64
C PHE A 110 -13.68 2.22 -6.48
N GLY A 111 -14.33 2.87 -5.51
CA GLY A 111 -14.93 2.18 -4.35
C GLY A 111 -13.92 1.50 -3.43
N MET A 112 -12.71 2.06 -3.29
CA MET A 112 -11.64 1.50 -2.44
C MET A 112 -11.72 2.00 -1.01
N GLY A 113 -11.44 1.12 -0.04
CA GLY A 113 -11.24 1.52 1.35
C GLY A 113 -9.89 2.23 1.55
N VAL A 114 -9.82 3.13 2.53
CA VAL A 114 -8.58 3.79 2.92
C VAL A 114 -8.21 3.43 4.36
N VAL A 115 -6.99 2.94 4.54
CA VAL A 115 -6.42 2.52 5.83
C VAL A 115 -5.21 3.40 6.16
N PRO A 116 -5.38 4.48 6.92
CA PRO A 116 -4.26 5.35 7.29
C PRO A 116 -3.24 4.64 8.15
N TRP A 117 -1.94 4.86 7.86
CA TRP A 117 -0.89 4.52 8.80
C TRP A 117 -0.30 5.78 9.42
N SER A 118 0.20 5.66 10.64
CA SER A 118 0.73 6.77 11.45
C SER A 118 -0.23 7.96 11.66
N PRO A 119 -1.50 7.75 12.03
CA PRO A 119 -2.48 8.83 12.19
C PRO A 119 -2.10 9.84 13.29
N LEU A 120 -1.23 9.46 14.22
CA LEU A 120 -0.68 10.32 15.25
C LEU A 120 0.67 10.96 14.88
N ALA A 121 1.06 10.89 13.58
CA ALA A 121 2.29 11.50 13.07
C ALA A 121 3.51 11.13 13.92
N TYR A 122 3.78 9.83 14.09
CA TYR A 122 4.88 9.28 14.92
C TYR A 122 4.86 9.79 16.38
N GLY A 123 3.69 10.15 16.87
CA GLY A 123 3.50 10.64 18.23
C GLY A 123 3.55 12.16 18.37
N LEU A 124 3.74 12.91 17.29
CA LEU A 124 3.68 14.38 17.33
C LEU A 124 2.32 14.88 17.88
N LEU A 125 1.24 14.25 17.46
CA LEU A 125 -0.12 14.62 17.85
C LEU A 125 -0.56 14.09 19.22
N THR A 126 0.33 13.42 19.97
CA THR A 126 0.01 12.92 21.32
C THR A 126 0.23 13.96 22.43
N GLY A 127 0.84 15.09 22.11
CA GLY A 127 1.21 16.12 23.08
C GLY A 127 2.45 15.79 23.94
N LYS A 128 3.16 14.68 23.66
CA LYS A 128 4.37 14.31 24.40
C LYS A 128 5.62 15.11 24.00
N TYR A 129 5.55 15.82 22.89
CA TYR A 129 6.63 16.68 22.41
C TYR A 129 6.21 18.14 22.53
N ASP A 130 7.03 18.96 23.14
CA ASP A 130 6.88 20.41 23.07
C ASP A 130 7.55 20.97 21.81
N ARG A 131 7.31 22.24 21.55
CA ARG A 131 7.83 22.91 20.36
C ARG A 131 9.36 22.95 20.31
N SER A 132 10.00 23.10 21.46
CA SER A 132 11.47 23.17 21.57
C SER A 132 12.12 21.84 21.17
N VAL A 133 11.53 20.73 21.53
CA VAL A 133 11.99 19.38 21.16
C VAL A 133 11.87 19.17 19.65
N VAL A 134 10.75 19.59 19.06
CA VAL A 134 10.52 19.45 17.60
C VAL A 134 11.50 20.32 16.80
N GLU A 135 11.73 21.56 17.24
CA GLU A 135 12.67 22.49 16.59
C GLU A 135 14.13 22.03 16.74
N ALA A 136 14.52 21.51 17.90
CA ALA A 136 15.87 20.98 18.15
C ALA A 136 16.19 19.72 17.34
N ALA A 137 15.19 18.90 17.08
CA ALA A 137 15.33 17.67 16.33
C ALA A 137 15.54 17.88 14.82
N GLY A 138 15.18 19.05 14.29
CA GLY A 138 15.35 19.44 12.89
C GLY A 138 14.61 18.50 11.89
N PRO A 139 14.80 18.68 10.59
CA PRO A 139 14.11 17.91 9.55
C PRO A 139 14.37 16.39 9.56
N ARG A 140 15.34 15.92 10.34
CA ARG A 140 15.72 14.49 10.44
C ARG A 140 15.04 13.73 11.58
N ALA A 141 14.34 14.42 12.46
CA ALA A 141 13.69 13.78 13.59
C ALA A 141 12.33 13.19 13.19
N GLY A 142 12.39 11.98 12.79
CA GLY A 142 11.25 11.17 12.42
C GLY A 142 10.81 11.42 10.98
N GLY A 143 11.02 10.50 10.11
CA GLY A 143 10.45 10.27 8.78
C GLY A 143 9.48 11.26 8.12
N PHE A 144 9.60 12.54 8.39
CA PHE A 144 8.84 13.64 7.79
C PHE A 144 9.46 14.15 6.48
N ALA A 145 10.38 13.41 5.89
CA ALA A 145 10.80 13.68 4.52
C ALA A 145 9.77 13.02 3.60
N ALA A 146 9.02 13.86 2.91
CA ALA A 146 8.12 13.52 1.82
C ALA A 146 8.82 12.72 0.71
#